data_4354883c10bd762216abb520fb7860a7
#
_entry.id   4354883c10bd762216abb520fb7860a7
#
_cell.length_a   1.000
_cell.length_b   1.000
_cell.length_c   1.000
_cell.angle_alpha   90.00
_cell.angle_beta   90.00
_cell.angle_gamma   90.00
#
_symmetry.space_group_name_H-M   'P 1'
#
loop_
_entity.id
_entity.type
_entity.pdbx_description
1 polymer ?
#
loop_
_entity_poly.entity_id
_entity_poly.type
_entity_poly.pdbx_seq_one_letter_code
_entity_poly.pdbx_strand_id
1 'polypeptide(L)'
;MTTYFFVAASEKFLTVEEPLDEILKERERNYEENSKERDFWLLKNPSFLYTTKFVDLTAKIPSPPAAVLSTDKKFITFLKLRLEFVGVGEFECPNAEITDPFKVE
;
A
#
# COMPACT_ATOMS: atom_id res chain seq x y z
N MET A 1 4.62 -17.50 6.47
CA MET A 1 3.51 -16.55 6.21
C MET A 1 3.95 -15.14 6.58
N THR A 2 3.67 -14.19 5.71
CA THR A 2 4.12 -12.81 5.90
C THR A 2 2.91 -11.91 6.13
N THR A 3 3.01 -10.98 7.09
CA THR A 3 1.98 -9.98 7.32
C THR A 3 2.32 -8.72 6.55
N TYR A 4 1.37 -8.26 5.73
CA TYR A 4 1.48 -7.02 4.96
C TYR A 4 0.53 -5.98 5.52
N PHE A 5 0.99 -4.74 5.52
CA PHE A 5 0.22 -3.57 5.95
C PHE A 5 0.08 -2.63 4.76
N PHE A 6 -1.01 -1.87 4.69
CA PHE A 6 -1.19 -0.97 3.56
C PHE A 6 -2.00 0.27 3.92
N VAL A 7 -1.79 1.33 3.13
CA VAL A 7 -2.72 2.44 3.03
C VAL A 7 -3.26 2.44 1.61
N ALA A 8 -4.54 2.75 1.44
CA ALA A 8 -5.18 2.76 0.14
C ALA A 8 -6.01 4.02 -0.06
N ALA A 9 -6.00 4.53 -1.28
CA ALA A 9 -6.79 5.68 -1.70
C ALA A 9 -6.91 5.63 -3.22
N SER A 10 -7.53 6.64 -3.84
CA SER A 10 -7.56 6.68 -5.29
C SER A 10 -6.13 6.84 -5.83
N GLU A 11 -5.89 6.31 -7.02
CA GLU A 11 -4.60 6.48 -7.70
C GLU A 11 -4.27 7.96 -7.85
N LYS A 12 -5.26 8.76 -8.22
CA LYS A 12 -5.07 10.20 -8.38
C LYS A 12 -4.63 10.88 -7.08
N PHE A 13 -5.24 10.49 -5.95
CA PHE A 13 -4.87 11.06 -4.66
C PHE A 13 -3.41 10.77 -4.32
N LEU A 14 -2.98 9.51 -4.49
CA LEU A 14 -1.63 9.09 -4.10
C LEU A 14 -0.55 9.55 -5.08
N THR A 15 -0.88 9.80 -6.34
CA THR A 15 0.13 10.14 -7.36
C THR A 15 0.12 11.60 -7.78
N VAL A 16 -1.00 12.30 -7.62
CA VAL A 16 -1.16 13.68 -8.09
C VAL A 16 -1.49 14.64 -6.96
N GLU A 17 -2.53 14.35 -6.18
CA GLU A 17 -3.01 15.27 -5.15
C GLU A 17 -2.09 15.29 -3.93
N GLU A 18 -1.62 14.13 -3.48
CA GLU A 18 -0.65 13.98 -2.39
C GLU A 18 0.48 13.09 -2.89
N PRO A 19 1.34 13.62 -3.78
CA PRO A 19 2.33 12.77 -4.44
C PRO A 19 3.31 12.17 -3.44
N LEU A 20 3.35 10.85 -3.42
CA LEU A 20 4.24 10.10 -2.54
C LEU A 20 5.62 9.87 -3.13
N ASP A 21 5.84 10.24 -4.38
CA ASP A 21 7.10 9.98 -5.08
C ASP A 21 8.34 10.38 -4.28
N GLU A 22 8.32 11.57 -3.71
CA GLU A 22 9.49 12.04 -2.95
C GLU A 22 9.73 11.23 -1.70
N ILE A 23 8.65 10.89 -0.97
CA ILE A 23 8.75 10.09 0.24
C ILE A 23 9.29 8.71 -0.07
N LEU A 24 8.75 8.08 -1.11
CA LEU A 24 9.15 6.73 -1.50
C LEU A 24 10.56 6.69 -2.07
N LYS A 25 10.94 7.68 -2.87
CA LYS A 25 12.30 7.77 -3.41
C LYS A 25 13.33 8.01 -2.32
N GLU A 26 13.01 8.85 -1.36
CA GLU A 26 13.91 9.11 -0.24
C GLU A 26 14.11 7.87 0.62
N ARG A 27 13.03 7.13 0.87
CA ARG A 27 13.11 5.87 1.60
C ARG A 27 13.92 4.82 0.82
N GLU A 28 13.70 4.74 -0.49
CA GLU A 28 14.45 3.84 -1.35
C GLU A 28 15.95 4.16 -1.34
N ARG A 29 16.31 5.43 -1.44
CA ARG A 29 17.70 5.87 -1.38
C ARG A 29 18.33 5.52 -0.03
N ASN A 30 17.60 5.77 1.06
CA ASN A 30 18.07 5.42 2.40
C ASN A 30 18.34 3.93 2.53
N TYR A 31 17.47 3.09 1.97
CA TYR A 31 17.64 1.65 1.97
C TYR A 31 18.87 1.22 1.17
N GLU A 32 19.09 1.83 0.02
CA GLU A 32 20.28 1.55 -0.79
C GLU A 32 21.57 1.91 -0.05
N GLU A 33 21.59 3.07 0.58
CA GLU A 33 22.76 3.53 1.35
C GLU A 33 23.07 2.61 2.54
N ASN A 34 22.04 1.98 3.11
CA ASN A 34 22.19 1.10 4.26
C ASN A 34 22.16 -0.38 3.88
N SER A 35 22.24 -0.70 2.58
CA SER A 35 22.22 -2.06 2.06
C SER A 35 21.01 -2.88 2.58
N LYS A 36 19.88 -2.23 2.73
CA LYS A 36 18.65 -2.86 3.21
C LYS A 36 17.74 -3.24 2.05
N GLU A 37 17.13 -4.42 2.12
CA GLU A 37 16.21 -4.85 1.10
C GLU A 37 14.90 -4.05 1.14
N ARG A 38 14.32 -3.84 -0.04
CA ARG A 38 13.08 -3.11 -0.19
C ARG A 38 11.92 -3.87 0.43
N ASP A 39 11.16 -3.19 1.30
CA ASP A 39 10.00 -3.77 1.98
C ASP A 39 8.73 -2.94 1.81
N PHE A 40 8.67 -2.10 0.79
CA PHE A 40 7.52 -1.26 0.49
C PHE A 40 7.32 -1.15 -1.02
N TRP A 41 6.06 -1.02 -1.45
CA TRP A 41 5.70 -0.97 -2.88
C TRP A 41 4.47 -0.11 -3.09
N LEU A 42 4.47 0.70 -4.15
CA LEU A 42 3.27 1.40 -4.60
C LEU A 42 2.63 0.55 -5.70
N LEU A 43 1.40 0.12 -5.48
CA LEU A 43 0.67 -0.74 -6.41
C LEU A 43 -0.55 0.00 -6.95
N LYS A 44 -0.69 0.05 -8.26
CA LYS A 44 -1.86 0.63 -8.92
C LYS A 44 -2.89 -0.46 -9.15
N ASN A 45 -4.08 -0.25 -8.62
CA ASN A 45 -5.21 -1.16 -8.73
C ASN A 45 -4.87 -2.60 -8.27
N PRO A 46 -4.36 -2.77 -7.04
CA PRO A 46 -3.94 -4.10 -6.58
C PRO A 46 -5.13 -5.04 -6.37
N SER A 47 -4.94 -6.31 -6.74
CA SER A 47 -5.99 -7.33 -6.65
C SER A 47 -6.49 -7.57 -5.23
N PHE A 48 -5.62 -7.44 -4.22
CA PHE A 48 -6.01 -7.73 -2.84
C PHE A 48 -7.12 -6.80 -2.32
N LEU A 49 -7.28 -5.61 -2.92
CA LEU A 49 -8.36 -4.69 -2.52
C LEU A 49 -9.74 -5.20 -2.90
N TYR A 50 -9.85 -6.17 -3.81
CA TYR A 50 -11.12 -6.71 -4.28
C TYR A 50 -11.50 -8.02 -3.57
N THR A 51 -10.75 -8.39 -2.54
CA THR A 51 -11.08 -9.58 -1.73
C THR A 51 -12.20 -9.26 -0.74
N THR A 52 -12.81 -10.31 -0.21
CA THR A 52 -13.94 -10.19 0.71
C THR A 52 -13.63 -9.29 1.91
N LYS A 53 -12.42 -9.40 2.43
CA LYS A 53 -11.99 -8.62 3.61
C LYS A 53 -11.98 -7.11 3.34
N PHE A 54 -11.66 -6.69 2.12
CA PHE A 54 -11.44 -5.27 1.80
C PHE A 54 -12.46 -4.68 0.83
N VAL A 55 -13.48 -5.44 0.45
CA VAL A 55 -14.46 -4.96 -0.55
C VAL A 55 -15.19 -3.69 -0.07
N ASP A 56 -15.53 -3.61 1.21
CA ASP A 56 -16.24 -2.44 1.75
C ASP A 56 -15.35 -1.20 1.78
N LEU A 57 -14.08 -1.39 2.13
CA LEU A 57 -13.08 -0.32 2.11
C LEU A 57 -12.89 0.19 0.69
N THR A 58 -12.74 -0.72 -0.25
CA THR A 58 -12.48 -0.40 -1.66
C THR A 58 -13.67 0.33 -2.28
N ALA A 59 -14.89 -0.01 -1.89
CA ALA A 59 -16.11 0.64 -2.39
C ALA A 59 -16.14 2.13 -2.06
N LYS A 60 -15.43 2.57 -1.03
CA LYS A 60 -15.38 3.96 -0.61
C LYS A 60 -14.26 4.75 -1.32
N ILE A 61 -13.43 4.08 -2.10
CA ILE A 61 -12.30 4.70 -2.78
C ILE A 61 -12.70 5.03 -4.22
N PRO A 62 -12.53 6.28 -4.69
CA PRO A 62 -12.76 6.61 -6.09
C PRO A 62 -11.87 5.76 -7.00
N SER A 63 -12.47 5.18 -8.04
CA SER A 63 -11.76 4.29 -8.97
C SER A 63 -10.89 5.09 -9.94
N PRO A 64 -9.71 4.59 -10.32
CA PRO A 64 -9.08 3.36 -9.85
C PRO A 64 -8.38 3.55 -8.50
N PRO A 65 -8.40 2.55 -7.63
CA PRO A 65 -7.70 2.61 -6.36
C PRO A 65 -6.21 2.29 -6.52
N ALA A 66 -5.43 2.72 -5.54
CA ALA A 66 -4.02 2.37 -5.43
C ALA A 66 -3.69 2.14 -3.97
N ALA A 67 -2.57 1.51 -3.71
CA ALA A 67 -2.14 1.24 -2.34
C ALA A 67 -0.63 1.29 -2.20
N VAL A 68 -0.17 1.71 -1.04
CA VAL A 68 1.21 1.50 -0.63
C VAL A 68 1.22 0.30 0.31
N LEU A 69 1.92 -0.74 -0.08
CA LEU A 69 2.02 -2.00 0.64
C LEU A 69 3.39 -2.10 1.29
N SER A 70 3.45 -2.56 2.53
CA SER A 70 4.73 -2.75 3.22
C SER A 70 4.63 -3.84 4.27
N THR A 71 5.76 -4.46 4.57
CA THR A 71 5.88 -5.37 5.72
C THR A 71 6.25 -4.60 6.99
N ASP A 72 6.51 -3.30 6.88
CA ASP A 72 6.84 -2.44 8.01
C ASP A 72 5.61 -1.65 8.48
N LYS A 73 5.02 -2.09 9.58
CA LYS A 73 3.84 -1.45 10.16
C LYS A 73 4.09 0.02 10.53
N LYS A 74 5.29 0.33 11.00
CA LYS A 74 5.62 1.70 11.39
C LYS A 74 5.57 2.66 10.21
N PHE A 75 6.05 2.20 9.05
CA PHE A 75 6.00 3.02 7.84
C PHE A 75 4.56 3.29 7.41
N ILE A 76 3.72 2.26 7.44
CA ILE A 76 2.31 2.42 7.07
C ILE A 76 1.57 3.32 8.05
N THR A 77 1.87 3.22 9.33
CA THR A 77 1.31 4.12 10.35
C THR A 77 1.74 5.57 10.08
N PHE A 78 3.01 5.77 9.72
CA PHE A 78 3.51 7.09 9.35
C PHE A 78 2.73 7.66 8.15
N LEU A 79 2.54 6.85 7.11
CA LEU A 79 1.79 7.29 5.94
C LEU A 79 0.33 7.62 6.25
N LYS A 80 -0.30 6.82 7.10
CA LYS A 80 -1.67 7.10 7.54
C LYS A 80 -1.79 8.46 8.19
N LEU A 81 -0.87 8.77 9.10
CA LEU A 81 -0.86 10.04 9.81
C LEU A 81 -0.53 11.22 8.88
N ARG A 82 0.34 10.99 7.91
CA ARG A 82 0.74 12.00 6.95
C ARG A 82 -0.36 12.34 5.94
N LEU A 83 -1.08 11.32 5.48
CA LEU A 83 -2.06 11.47 4.40
C LEU A 83 -3.49 11.72 4.88
N GLU A 84 -3.81 11.36 6.09
CA GLU A 84 -5.12 11.53 6.75
C GLU A 84 -6.29 10.80 6.08
N PHE A 85 -6.57 11.04 4.81
CA PHE A 85 -7.77 10.54 4.13
C PHE A 85 -7.48 9.26 3.34
N VAL A 86 -6.99 8.23 4.02
CA VAL A 86 -6.67 6.95 3.39
C VAL A 86 -7.31 5.81 4.17
N GLY A 87 -7.64 4.73 3.45
CA GLY A 87 -8.02 3.48 4.09
C GLY A 87 -6.77 2.75 4.55
N VAL A 88 -6.90 1.98 5.62
CA VAL A 88 -5.77 1.25 6.20
C VAL A 88 -6.19 -0.18 6.45
N GLY A 89 -5.30 -1.12 6.20
CA GLY A 89 -5.58 -2.52 6.48
C GLY A 89 -4.31 -3.34 6.58
N GLU A 90 -4.50 -4.61 6.90
CA GLU A 90 -3.43 -5.58 6.94
C GLU A 90 -3.96 -6.97 6.58
N PHE A 91 -3.10 -7.82 6.08
CA PHE A 91 -3.45 -9.20 5.76
C PHE A 91 -2.21 -10.08 5.81
N GLU A 92 -2.44 -11.37 6.06
CA GLU A 92 -1.38 -12.37 5.98
C GLU A 92 -1.42 -13.00 4.59
N CYS A 93 -0.26 -13.24 4.02
CA CYS A 93 -0.14 -13.83 2.69
C CYS A 93 0.89 -14.97 2.73
N PRO A 94 0.61 -16.12 2.09
CA PRO A 94 -0.59 -16.41 1.30
C PRO A 94 -1.80 -16.73 2.16
N ASN A 95 -3.01 -16.49 1.62
CA ASN A 95 -4.25 -16.92 2.22
C ASN A 95 -5.21 -17.39 1.11
N ALA A 96 -6.45 -17.73 1.45
CA ALA A 96 -7.39 -18.30 0.49
C ALA A 96 -7.69 -17.40 -0.70
N GLU A 97 -7.68 -16.08 -0.50
CA GLU A 97 -8.00 -15.13 -1.57
C GLU A 97 -6.77 -14.41 -2.13
N ILE A 98 -5.68 -14.32 -1.36
CA ILE A 98 -4.48 -13.59 -1.77
C ILE A 98 -3.30 -14.54 -1.79
N THR A 99 -2.91 -14.97 -2.98
CA THR A 99 -1.73 -15.83 -3.17
C THR A 99 -0.50 -15.01 -3.59
N ASP A 100 -0.73 -13.86 -4.25
CA ASP A 100 0.32 -12.94 -4.67
C ASP A 100 -0.08 -11.52 -4.22
N PRO A 101 0.60 -10.95 -3.22
CA PRO A 101 0.24 -9.62 -2.71
C PRO A 101 0.54 -8.50 -3.69
N PHE A 102 1.36 -8.73 -4.71
CA PHE A 102 1.77 -7.71 -5.68
C PHE A 102 0.95 -7.73 -6.96
N LYS A 103 0.01 -8.65 -7.08
CA LYS A 103 -0.82 -8.74 -8.28
C LYS A 103 -1.69 -7.50 -8.43
N VAL A 104 -1.70 -6.95 -9.67
CA VAL A 104 -2.54 -5.79 -10.01
C VAL A 104 -3.55 -6.19 -11.07
N GLU A 105 -4.67 -5.49 -11.13
CA GLU A 105 -5.72 -5.70 -12.12
C GLU A 105 -5.46 -4.96 -13.42
#